data_9727e5702f69501dda6cd4416bda7211
#
_entry.id   9727e5702f69501dda6cd4416bda7211
#
_cell.length_a   1.000
_cell.length_b   1.000
_cell.length_c   1.000
_cell.angle_alpha   90.00
_cell.angle_beta   90.00
_cell.angle_gamma   90.00
#
_symmetry.space_group_name_H-M   'P 1'
#
loop_
_entity.id
_entity.type
_entity.pdbx_description
1 polymer ?
#
loop_
_entity_poly.entity_id
_entity_poly.type
_entity_poly.pdbx_seq_one_letter_code
_entity_poly.pdbx_strand_id
1 'polypeptide(L)'
;MSAYEAKREAQVFLQTIKGKSFEYPIYMDLENEKQFALGKAACSAIVDAFLNTLEQAGYFAGLYCSTYYLDNYLSDSIKSRYTVWCAQYASKCTYQNPYGIWQYNVAGSTEHDIIGQKSISGIVGECDMDYCYTDYPSIIKAAGLNGFTKTTQTTEPEPEPTPEPDTEESTLQQILKHVANIDEKLMK
;
A
#
# COMPACT_ATOMS: atom_id res chain seq x y z
N MET A 1 0.62 -25.97 0.89
CA MET A 1 1.15 -25.14 2.00
C MET A 1 0.08 -25.01 3.06
N SER A 2 0.43 -25.16 4.33
CA SER A 2 -0.41 -24.89 5.50
C SER A 2 0.01 -23.55 6.13
N ALA A 3 -0.79 -23.02 7.06
CA ALA A 3 -0.41 -21.80 7.80
C ALA A 3 0.90 -21.98 8.61
N TYR A 4 1.17 -23.20 9.12
CA TYR A 4 2.43 -23.50 9.79
C TYR A 4 3.64 -23.43 8.84
N GLU A 5 3.49 -24.00 7.64
CA GLU A 5 4.54 -23.93 6.60
C GLU A 5 4.76 -22.50 6.12
N ALA A 6 3.69 -21.71 5.92
CA ALA A 6 3.76 -20.31 5.55
C ALA A 6 4.52 -19.46 6.60
N LYS A 7 4.27 -19.70 7.89
CA LYS A 7 5.04 -19.06 8.97
C LYS A 7 6.51 -19.42 8.92
N ARG A 8 6.85 -20.70 8.67
CA ARG A 8 8.24 -21.11 8.54
C ARG A 8 8.92 -20.49 7.32
N GLU A 9 8.22 -20.41 6.20
CA GLU A 9 8.72 -19.77 4.98
C GLU A 9 9.01 -18.28 5.23
N ALA A 10 8.09 -17.56 5.89
CA ALA A 10 8.31 -16.19 6.30
C ALA A 10 9.56 -16.03 7.20
N GLN A 11 9.80 -16.96 8.12
CA GLN A 11 11.00 -16.94 8.96
C GLN A 11 12.29 -17.12 8.16
N VAL A 12 12.30 -18.02 7.16
CA VAL A 12 13.43 -18.21 6.25
C VAL A 12 13.63 -16.96 5.39
N PHE A 13 12.56 -16.40 4.86
CA PHE A 13 12.59 -15.16 4.09
C PHE A 13 13.19 -14.01 4.89
N LEU A 14 12.79 -13.84 6.15
CA LEU A 14 13.34 -12.82 7.06
C LEU A 14 14.86 -12.95 7.25
N GLN A 15 15.42 -14.17 7.27
CA GLN A 15 16.87 -14.35 7.32
C GLN A 15 17.55 -13.86 6.03
N THR A 16 16.91 -14.06 4.89
CA THR A 16 17.43 -13.65 3.57
C THR A 16 17.49 -12.13 3.43
N ILE A 17 16.49 -11.41 3.97
CA ILE A 17 16.40 -9.95 3.88
C ILE A 17 17.05 -9.22 5.05
N LYS A 18 17.59 -9.95 6.03
CA LYS A 18 18.21 -9.36 7.23
C LYS A 18 19.28 -8.33 6.87
N GLY A 19 19.20 -7.15 7.51
CA GLY A 19 20.14 -6.05 7.32
C GLY A 19 19.98 -5.27 6.02
N LYS A 20 18.91 -5.55 5.27
CA LYS A 20 18.53 -4.76 4.10
C LYS A 20 17.40 -3.80 4.45
N SER A 21 17.28 -2.70 3.69
CA SER A 21 16.19 -1.74 3.80
C SER A 21 15.40 -1.69 2.51
N PHE A 22 14.07 -1.55 2.62
CA PHE A 22 13.16 -1.55 1.48
C PHE A 22 12.19 -0.38 1.58
N GLU A 23 12.11 0.43 0.55
CA GLU A 23 11.22 1.60 0.50
C GLU A 23 9.77 1.23 0.17
N TYR A 24 9.54 0.01 -0.31
CA TYR A 24 8.21 -0.52 -0.64
C TYR A 24 7.83 -1.65 0.31
N PRO A 25 6.53 -1.98 0.44
CA PRO A 25 6.09 -3.12 1.24
C PRO A 25 6.75 -4.42 0.80
N ILE A 26 6.87 -5.36 1.71
CA ILE A 26 7.24 -6.73 1.40
C ILE A 26 5.97 -7.48 1.05
N TYR A 27 5.84 -7.90 -0.20
CA TYR A 27 4.66 -8.59 -0.70
C TYR A 27 4.83 -10.10 -0.65
N MET A 28 3.79 -10.79 -0.17
CA MET A 28 3.59 -12.20 -0.42
C MET A 28 2.95 -12.34 -1.80
N ASP A 29 3.60 -13.08 -2.68
CA ASP A 29 3.06 -13.46 -3.98
C ASP A 29 2.17 -14.69 -3.82
N LEU A 30 0.87 -14.55 -4.10
CA LEU A 30 -0.13 -15.60 -3.97
C LEU A 30 -0.77 -15.89 -5.34
N GLU A 31 -0.20 -16.85 -6.08
CA GLU A 31 -0.65 -17.21 -7.43
C GLU A 31 -0.82 -18.72 -7.65
N ASN A 32 -0.46 -19.54 -6.67
CA ASN A 32 -0.45 -20.99 -6.85
C ASN A 32 -1.88 -21.58 -6.73
N GLU A 33 -2.39 -22.12 -7.85
CA GLU A 33 -3.71 -22.74 -7.91
C GLU A 33 -3.94 -23.85 -6.86
N LYS A 34 -2.89 -24.59 -6.49
CA LYS A 34 -2.99 -25.62 -5.44
C LYS A 34 -3.27 -25.02 -4.06
N GLN A 35 -2.89 -23.78 -3.82
CA GLN A 35 -3.24 -23.09 -2.58
C GLN A 35 -4.70 -22.68 -2.63
N PHE A 36 -5.19 -22.12 -3.73
CA PHE A 36 -6.58 -21.74 -3.89
C PHE A 36 -7.54 -22.94 -3.82
N ALA A 37 -7.12 -24.11 -4.29
CA ALA A 37 -7.88 -25.34 -4.14
C ALA A 37 -8.16 -25.76 -2.67
N LEU A 38 -7.42 -25.20 -1.69
CA LEU A 38 -7.66 -25.41 -0.27
C LEU A 38 -8.87 -24.63 0.27
N GLY A 39 -9.38 -23.68 -0.52
CA GLY A 39 -10.54 -22.84 -0.17
C GLY A 39 -10.19 -21.58 0.63
N LYS A 40 -11.18 -20.69 0.72
CA LYS A 40 -11.03 -19.32 1.26
C LYS A 40 -10.44 -19.27 2.67
N ALA A 41 -10.91 -20.11 3.57
CA ALA A 41 -10.44 -20.12 4.97
C ALA A 41 -8.96 -20.50 5.07
N ALA A 42 -8.54 -21.54 4.34
CA ALA A 42 -7.17 -22.01 4.35
C ALA A 42 -6.23 -20.99 3.68
N CYS A 43 -6.61 -20.42 2.52
CA CYS A 43 -5.84 -19.35 1.86
C CYS A 43 -5.66 -18.15 2.77
N SER A 44 -6.73 -17.69 3.41
CA SER A 44 -6.66 -16.56 4.34
C SER A 44 -5.74 -16.84 5.54
N ALA A 45 -5.79 -18.05 6.09
CA ALA A 45 -4.91 -18.45 7.19
C ALA A 45 -3.44 -18.55 6.76
N ILE A 46 -3.16 -19.00 5.54
CA ILE A 46 -1.81 -19.04 4.95
C ILE A 46 -1.25 -17.61 4.81
N VAL A 47 -2.03 -16.72 4.20
CA VAL A 47 -1.64 -15.31 4.00
C VAL A 47 -1.40 -14.62 5.34
N ASP A 48 -2.32 -14.78 6.30
CA ASP A 48 -2.16 -14.17 7.63
C ASP A 48 -0.91 -14.68 8.35
N ALA A 49 -0.66 -15.99 8.31
CA ALA A 49 0.51 -16.57 8.96
C ALA A 49 1.83 -16.04 8.39
N PHE A 50 1.92 -15.83 7.09
CA PHE A 50 3.10 -15.27 6.43
C PHE A 50 3.25 -13.78 6.74
N LEU A 51 2.25 -12.98 6.41
CA LEU A 51 2.31 -11.52 6.49
C LEU A 51 2.38 -11.01 7.94
N ASN A 52 1.63 -11.63 8.87
CA ASN A 52 1.74 -11.30 10.28
C ASN A 52 3.15 -11.58 10.85
N THR A 53 3.83 -12.61 10.35
CA THR A 53 5.23 -12.88 10.74
C THR A 53 6.17 -11.77 10.28
N LEU A 54 5.96 -11.21 9.08
CA LEU A 54 6.71 -10.05 8.59
C LEU A 54 6.42 -8.79 9.40
N GLU A 55 5.14 -8.51 9.69
CA GLU A 55 4.75 -7.35 10.53
C GLU A 55 5.37 -7.40 11.92
N GLN A 56 5.34 -8.58 12.56
CA GLN A 56 5.96 -8.78 13.88
C GLN A 56 7.49 -8.55 13.87
N ALA A 57 8.13 -8.71 12.72
CA ALA A 57 9.55 -8.43 12.51
C ALA A 57 9.82 -6.97 12.08
N GLY A 58 8.82 -6.09 12.05
CA GLY A 58 8.96 -4.67 11.74
C GLY A 58 8.92 -4.35 10.24
N TYR A 59 8.34 -5.23 9.42
CA TYR A 59 8.17 -4.96 8.00
C TYR A 59 6.75 -4.52 7.66
N PHE A 60 6.62 -3.60 6.72
CA PHE A 60 5.35 -3.24 6.10
C PHE A 60 4.96 -4.37 5.13
N ALA A 61 3.99 -5.18 5.52
CA ALA A 61 3.60 -6.37 4.80
C ALA A 61 2.44 -6.11 3.84
N GLY A 62 2.46 -6.74 2.67
CA GLY A 62 1.42 -6.63 1.65
C GLY A 62 1.18 -7.94 0.93
N LEU A 63 0.10 -8.01 0.17
CA LEU A 63 -0.31 -9.15 -0.62
C LEU A 63 -0.36 -8.78 -2.09
N TYR A 64 0.37 -9.52 -2.94
CA TYR A 64 0.18 -9.53 -4.38
C TYR A 64 -0.70 -10.71 -4.77
N CYS A 65 -1.73 -10.44 -5.56
CA CYS A 65 -2.64 -11.46 -6.07
C CYS A 65 -3.50 -10.90 -7.20
N SER A 66 -4.00 -11.75 -8.10
CA SER A 66 -4.98 -11.32 -9.09
C SER A 66 -6.31 -10.97 -8.45
N THR A 67 -7.04 -10.02 -9.06
CA THR A 67 -8.35 -9.56 -8.55
C THR A 67 -9.35 -10.70 -8.41
N TYR A 68 -9.34 -11.68 -9.32
CA TYR A 68 -10.21 -12.85 -9.24
C TYR A 68 -10.00 -13.64 -7.95
N TYR A 69 -8.75 -13.92 -7.57
CA TYR A 69 -8.46 -14.69 -6.37
C TYR A 69 -8.65 -13.85 -5.09
N LEU A 70 -8.35 -12.55 -5.13
CA LEU A 70 -8.66 -11.62 -4.03
C LEU A 70 -10.15 -11.67 -3.66
N ASP A 71 -11.03 -11.63 -4.65
CA ASP A 71 -12.48 -11.59 -4.42
C ASP A 71 -13.05 -12.94 -3.97
N ASN A 72 -12.55 -14.03 -4.54
CA ASN A 72 -13.16 -15.35 -4.36
C ASN A 72 -12.51 -16.19 -3.26
N TYR A 73 -11.21 -16.00 -2.99
CA TYR A 73 -10.42 -16.91 -2.15
C TYR A 73 -9.81 -16.27 -0.90
N LEU A 74 -10.06 -14.99 -0.66
CA LEU A 74 -9.58 -14.32 0.55
C LEU A 74 -10.70 -13.68 1.33
N SER A 75 -10.58 -13.73 2.67
CA SER A 75 -11.53 -13.09 3.57
C SER A 75 -11.39 -11.57 3.54
N ASP A 76 -12.47 -10.86 3.87
CA ASP A 76 -12.46 -9.40 3.94
C ASP A 76 -11.51 -8.89 5.03
N SER A 77 -11.32 -9.65 6.10
CA SER A 77 -10.35 -9.33 7.16
C SER A 77 -8.90 -9.29 6.65
N ILE A 78 -8.52 -10.19 5.75
CA ILE A 78 -7.19 -10.16 5.11
C ILE A 78 -7.06 -8.96 4.18
N LYS A 79 -8.04 -8.76 3.31
CA LYS A 79 -8.05 -7.68 2.32
C LYS A 79 -8.08 -6.27 2.94
N SER A 80 -8.64 -6.12 4.13
CA SER A 80 -8.68 -4.84 4.85
C SER A 80 -7.45 -4.60 5.74
N ARG A 81 -6.76 -5.66 6.16
CA ARG A 81 -5.60 -5.55 7.06
C ARG A 81 -4.32 -5.23 6.31
N TYR A 82 -4.06 -5.92 5.22
CA TYR A 82 -2.81 -5.81 4.47
C TYR A 82 -2.97 -4.92 3.24
N THR A 83 -1.90 -4.19 2.89
CA THR A 83 -1.89 -3.47 1.61
C THR A 83 -1.93 -4.46 0.45
N VAL A 84 -2.69 -4.12 -0.59
CA VAL A 84 -2.88 -4.98 -1.75
C VAL A 84 -2.15 -4.41 -2.96
N TRP A 85 -1.40 -5.27 -3.63
CA TRP A 85 -0.94 -5.09 -4.99
C TRP A 85 -1.78 -6.02 -5.87
N CYS A 86 -2.77 -5.47 -6.55
CA CYS A 86 -3.68 -6.28 -7.35
C CYS A 86 -3.21 -6.40 -8.79
N ALA A 87 -3.27 -7.61 -9.35
CA ALA A 87 -3.03 -7.85 -10.75
C ALA A 87 -4.36 -7.99 -11.51
N GLN A 88 -4.51 -7.17 -12.53
CA GLN A 88 -5.61 -7.26 -13.49
C GLN A 88 -5.20 -6.58 -14.80
N TYR A 89 -4.96 -7.36 -15.82
CA TYR A 89 -4.59 -6.86 -17.16
C TYR A 89 -5.83 -6.29 -17.85
N ALA A 90 -6.05 -4.99 -17.69
CA ALA A 90 -7.25 -4.31 -18.14
C ALA A 90 -7.01 -2.81 -18.33
N SER A 91 -7.87 -2.13 -19.07
CA SER A 91 -7.83 -0.66 -19.18
C SER A 91 -8.30 0.06 -17.91
N LYS A 92 -8.94 -0.67 -16.99
CA LYS A 92 -9.43 -0.18 -15.70
C LYS A 92 -9.43 -1.31 -14.68
N CYS A 93 -8.92 -1.06 -13.49
CA CYS A 93 -9.06 -1.98 -12.37
C CYS A 93 -10.51 -2.03 -11.89
N THR A 94 -11.05 -3.25 -11.74
CA THR A 94 -12.42 -3.48 -11.27
C THR A 94 -12.49 -3.93 -9.81
N TYR A 95 -11.35 -4.13 -9.14
CA TYR A 95 -11.29 -4.48 -7.74
C TYR A 95 -11.88 -3.37 -6.88
N GLN A 96 -12.82 -3.71 -5.99
CA GLN A 96 -13.64 -2.74 -5.26
C GLN A 96 -13.09 -2.40 -3.86
N ASN A 97 -12.11 -3.19 -3.35
CA ASN A 97 -11.49 -2.89 -2.07
C ASN A 97 -10.25 -2.00 -2.27
N PRO A 98 -9.74 -1.35 -1.21
CA PRO A 98 -8.52 -0.55 -1.30
C PRO A 98 -7.32 -1.37 -1.80
N TYR A 99 -6.52 -0.76 -2.66
CA TYR A 99 -5.24 -1.29 -3.13
C TYR A 99 -4.24 -0.15 -3.31
N GLY A 100 -2.97 -0.44 -3.11
CA GLY A 100 -1.90 0.55 -3.24
C GLY A 100 -1.16 0.48 -4.56
N ILE A 101 -1.12 -0.72 -5.18
CA ILE A 101 -0.50 -0.92 -6.49
C ILE A 101 -1.46 -1.73 -7.37
N TRP A 102 -1.46 -1.41 -8.66
CA TRP A 102 -2.17 -2.14 -9.70
C TRP A 102 -1.23 -2.50 -10.85
N GLN A 103 -0.99 -3.80 -11.03
CA GLN A 103 -0.34 -4.34 -12.21
C GLN A 103 -1.38 -4.42 -13.33
N TYR A 104 -1.24 -3.56 -14.34
CA TYR A 104 -2.26 -3.38 -15.35
C TYR A 104 -1.92 -3.96 -16.71
N ASN A 105 -0.63 -4.23 -16.96
CA ASN A 105 -0.13 -4.69 -18.25
C ASN A 105 1.19 -5.45 -18.10
N VAL A 106 1.53 -6.26 -19.11
CA VAL A 106 2.87 -6.84 -19.27
C VAL A 106 3.37 -6.45 -20.65
N ALA A 107 4.24 -5.46 -20.74
CA ALA A 107 4.80 -5.01 -22.01
C ALA A 107 5.59 -6.12 -22.69
N GLY A 108 5.35 -6.31 -23.99
CA GLY A 108 6.00 -7.35 -24.78
C GLY A 108 5.39 -8.75 -24.66
N SER A 109 4.44 -8.97 -23.75
CA SER A 109 3.73 -10.23 -23.63
C SER A 109 2.78 -10.47 -24.81
N THR A 110 2.62 -11.72 -25.21
CA THR A 110 1.66 -12.11 -26.23
C THR A 110 0.24 -12.24 -25.67
N GLU A 111 0.10 -12.43 -24.36
CA GLU A 111 -1.17 -12.70 -23.68
C GLU A 111 -1.64 -11.52 -22.83
N HIS A 112 -0.71 -10.76 -22.25
CA HIS A 112 -1.01 -9.78 -21.22
C HIS A 112 -0.67 -8.33 -21.60
N ASP A 113 -0.19 -8.10 -22.84
CA ASP A 113 0.02 -6.74 -23.35
C ASP A 113 -1.29 -6.19 -23.94
N ILE A 114 -2.12 -5.63 -23.07
CA ILE A 114 -3.45 -5.11 -23.42
C ILE A 114 -3.42 -3.71 -24.05
N ILE A 115 -2.27 -3.01 -23.97
CA ILE A 115 -2.12 -1.65 -24.51
C ILE A 115 -1.22 -1.57 -25.74
N GLY A 116 -0.67 -2.71 -26.20
CA GLY A 116 0.22 -2.78 -27.36
C GLY A 116 1.63 -2.24 -27.11
N GLN A 117 2.10 -2.24 -25.88
CA GLN A 117 3.45 -1.83 -25.49
C GLN A 117 4.45 -2.94 -25.76
N LYS A 118 4.97 -3.02 -26.99
CA LYS A 118 5.80 -4.13 -27.47
C LYS A 118 7.13 -4.28 -26.75
N SER A 119 7.65 -3.24 -26.14
CA SER A 119 8.93 -3.26 -25.41
C SER A 119 9.08 -2.02 -24.52
N ILE A 120 9.91 -2.15 -23.51
CA ILE A 120 10.37 -1.03 -22.69
C ILE A 120 11.85 -0.77 -23.00
N SER A 121 12.21 0.48 -23.26
CA SER A 121 13.58 0.87 -23.58
C SER A 121 14.54 0.48 -22.44
N GLY A 122 15.59 -0.26 -22.80
CA GLY A 122 16.59 -0.74 -21.85
C GLY A 122 16.23 -2.05 -21.14
N ILE A 123 15.05 -2.63 -21.40
CA ILE A 123 14.63 -3.91 -20.86
C ILE A 123 14.53 -4.93 -22.00
N VAL A 124 15.10 -6.12 -21.77
CA VAL A 124 15.03 -7.25 -22.70
C VAL A 124 14.01 -8.26 -22.17
N GLY A 125 13.00 -8.59 -23.00
CA GLY A 125 11.92 -9.51 -22.63
C GLY A 125 10.64 -8.79 -22.17
N GLU A 126 9.78 -9.55 -21.53
CA GLU A 126 8.52 -9.03 -20.96
C GLU A 126 8.80 -8.18 -19.73
N CYS A 127 7.95 -7.18 -19.51
CA CYS A 127 8.09 -6.26 -18.40
C CYS A 127 6.71 -5.92 -17.81
N ASP A 128 6.52 -6.22 -16.53
CA ASP A 128 5.34 -5.84 -15.79
C ASP A 128 5.23 -4.32 -15.68
N MET A 129 4.01 -3.83 -15.79
CA MET A 129 3.70 -2.41 -15.74
C MET A 129 2.67 -2.14 -14.65
N ASP A 130 3.04 -1.23 -13.75
CA ASP A 130 2.27 -0.96 -12.53
C ASP A 130 1.97 0.52 -12.36
N TYR A 131 0.80 0.81 -11.75
CA TYR A 131 0.52 2.08 -11.13
C TYR A 131 0.61 1.95 -9.62
N CYS A 132 1.44 2.77 -8.98
CA CYS A 132 1.51 2.90 -7.53
C CYS A 132 0.75 4.16 -7.10
N TYR A 133 -0.26 4.01 -6.25
CA TYR A 133 -1.14 5.10 -5.78
C TYR A 133 -0.80 5.58 -4.37
N THR A 134 0.12 4.89 -3.69
CA THR A 134 0.49 5.16 -2.29
C THR A 134 1.97 5.54 -2.21
N ASP A 135 2.28 6.62 -1.51
CA ASP A 135 3.66 7.01 -1.23
C ASP A 135 4.25 6.12 -0.11
N TYR A 136 4.52 4.87 -0.46
CA TYR A 136 5.12 3.90 0.45
C TYR A 136 6.47 4.33 1.00
N PRO A 137 7.39 4.91 0.20
CA PRO A 137 8.70 5.34 0.71
C PRO A 137 8.59 6.30 1.89
N SER A 138 7.73 7.30 1.81
CA SER A 138 7.51 8.27 2.90
C SER A 138 6.88 7.62 4.12
N ILE A 139 5.84 6.79 3.93
CA ILE A 139 5.14 6.09 5.02
C ILE A 139 6.09 5.15 5.77
N ILE A 140 6.83 4.31 5.05
CA ILE A 140 7.72 3.29 5.60
C ILE A 140 8.87 3.93 6.37
N LYS A 141 9.52 4.97 5.80
CA LYS A 141 10.62 5.70 6.46
C LYS A 141 10.13 6.43 7.72
N ALA A 142 9.00 7.12 7.64
CA ALA A 142 8.43 7.83 8.78
C ALA A 142 8.06 6.89 9.94
N ALA A 143 7.55 5.70 9.60
CA ALA A 143 7.20 4.67 10.58
C ALA A 143 8.42 3.92 11.15
N GLY A 144 9.59 4.00 10.49
CA GLY A 144 10.79 3.23 10.87
C GLY A 144 10.63 1.74 10.61
N LEU A 145 9.95 1.38 9.52
CA LEU A 145 9.74 0.00 9.10
C LEU A 145 10.75 -0.42 8.04
N ASN A 146 10.73 -1.69 7.64
CA ASN A 146 11.53 -2.26 6.54
C ASN A 146 13.03 -1.99 6.65
N GLY A 147 13.58 -2.02 7.88
CA GLY A 147 15.00 -1.78 8.13
C GLY A 147 15.41 -0.30 8.22
N PHE A 148 14.46 0.63 8.12
CA PHE A 148 14.73 2.03 8.43
C PHE A 148 14.59 2.29 9.93
N THR A 149 15.38 3.25 10.45
CA THR A 149 15.17 3.80 11.77
C THR A 149 14.10 4.87 11.72
N LYS A 150 13.18 4.86 12.70
CA LYS A 150 12.17 5.91 12.79
C LYS A 150 12.85 7.27 12.88
N THR A 151 12.61 8.13 11.90
CA THR A 151 13.08 9.51 11.95
C THR A 151 12.27 10.21 13.05
N THR A 152 12.85 10.37 14.22
CA THR A 152 12.37 11.35 15.18
C THR A 152 12.59 12.69 14.47
N GLN A 153 11.54 13.29 13.92
CA GLN A 153 11.60 14.72 13.69
C GLN A 153 11.77 15.33 15.07
N THR A 154 13.02 15.67 15.40
CA THR A 154 13.27 16.72 16.36
C THR A 154 12.66 17.92 15.65
N THR A 155 11.46 18.31 16.03
CA THR A 155 11.00 19.66 15.82
C THR A 155 12.04 20.52 16.52
N GLU A 156 13.00 21.03 15.76
CA GLU A 156 13.75 22.19 16.17
C GLU A 156 12.66 23.20 16.51
N PRO A 157 12.62 23.74 17.73
CA PRO A 157 11.61 24.71 18.07
C PRO A 157 11.71 25.80 17.03
N GLU A 158 10.63 25.98 16.27
CA GLU A 158 10.46 27.11 15.36
C GLU A 158 10.86 28.35 16.17
N PRO A 159 11.81 29.19 15.70
CA PRO A 159 12.21 30.38 16.43
C PRO A 159 10.94 31.14 16.76
N GLU A 160 10.72 31.42 18.05
CA GLU A 160 9.57 32.19 18.51
C GLU A 160 9.36 33.39 17.60
N PRO A 161 8.18 33.57 17.01
CA PRO A 161 7.92 34.74 16.18
C PRO A 161 8.16 35.97 17.06
N THR A 162 9.08 36.80 16.60
CA THR A 162 9.28 38.16 17.17
C THR A 162 7.89 38.79 17.22
N PRO A 163 7.42 39.37 18.34
CA PRO A 163 6.11 39.94 18.44
C PRO A 163 5.98 41.09 17.45
N GLU A 164 5.23 40.87 16.38
CA GLU A 164 4.70 41.99 15.58
C GLU A 164 3.54 42.61 16.35
N PRO A 165 3.40 43.94 16.32
CA PRO A 165 2.40 44.63 17.10
C PRO A 165 0.99 44.38 16.56
N ASP A 166 0.09 44.04 17.45
CA ASP A 166 -1.37 44.06 17.41
C ASP A 166 -2.08 43.93 16.04
N THR A 167 -2.58 42.71 15.77
CA THR A 167 -3.63 42.49 14.77
C THR A 167 -4.76 41.57 15.26
N GLU A 168 -5.14 41.64 16.53
CA GLU A 168 -6.37 40.97 17.05
C GLU A 168 -7.65 41.48 16.35
N GLU A 169 -7.65 42.72 15.87
CA GLU A 169 -8.80 43.33 15.18
C GLU A 169 -9.04 42.71 13.76
N SER A 170 -8.00 42.29 13.08
CA SER A 170 -8.08 41.67 11.75
C SER A 170 -8.69 40.27 11.79
N THR A 171 -8.37 39.47 12.76
CA THR A 171 -8.85 38.09 12.89
C THR A 171 -10.33 38.02 13.28
N LEU A 172 -10.76 38.91 14.20
CA LEU A 172 -12.16 39.05 14.59
C LEU A 172 -13.05 39.52 13.43
N GLN A 173 -12.58 40.43 12.60
CA GLN A 173 -13.30 40.87 11.39
C GLN A 173 -13.45 39.78 10.33
N GLN A 174 -12.48 38.92 10.19
CA GLN A 174 -12.57 37.77 9.27
C GLN A 174 -13.54 36.70 9.77
N ILE A 175 -13.58 36.44 11.08
CA ILE A 175 -14.53 35.50 11.70
C ILE A 175 -15.94 36.02 11.58
N LEU A 176 -16.18 37.31 11.85
CA LEU A 176 -17.50 37.96 11.70
C LEU A 176 -18.02 37.93 10.27
N LYS A 177 -17.15 38.12 9.26
CA LYS A 177 -17.52 37.95 7.84
C LYS A 177 -17.91 36.50 7.49
N HIS A 178 -17.24 35.53 8.10
CA HIS A 178 -17.54 34.10 7.84
C HIS A 178 -18.89 33.69 8.46
N VAL A 179 -19.20 34.17 9.64
CA VAL A 179 -20.48 33.90 10.32
C VAL A 179 -21.65 34.56 9.59
N ALA A 180 -21.51 35.80 9.12
CA ALA A 180 -22.55 36.48 8.34
C ALA A 180 -22.87 35.76 7.01
N ASN A 181 -21.88 35.16 6.37
CA ASN A 181 -22.08 34.37 5.15
C ASN A 181 -22.78 33.01 5.37
N ILE A 182 -22.72 32.47 6.59
CA ILE A 182 -23.42 31.24 6.96
C ILE A 182 -24.92 31.52 7.19
N ASP A 183 -25.24 32.62 7.84
CA ASP A 183 -26.63 33.01 8.10
C ASP A 183 -27.39 33.34 6.79
N GLU A 184 -26.74 33.94 5.80
CA GLU A 184 -27.35 34.25 4.50
C GLU A 184 -27.62 32.99 3.64
N LYS A 185 -26.87 31.90 3.87
CA LYS A 185 -27.09 30.59 3.21
C LYS A 185 -28.13 29.71 3.86
N LEU A 186 -28.50 29.97 5.10
CA LEU A 186 -29.52 29.19 5.82
C LEU A 186 -30.93 29.80 5.69
N MET A 187 -31.05 30.99 5.09
CA MET A 187 -32.35 31.66 4.86
C MET A 187 -32.84 31.63 3.41
N LYS A 188 -32.21 30.80 2.53
CA LYS A 188 -32.67 30.50 1.17
C LYS A 188 -32.93 29.00 1.03
#